data_3ae7a5fd0a6891972f1908304359dddb
#
_entry.id   3ae7a5fd0a6891972f1908304359dddb
#
_cell.length_a   1.000
_cell.length_b   1.000
_cell.length_c   1.000
_cell.angle_alpha   90.00
_cell.angle_beta   90.00
_cell.angle_gamma   90.00
#
_symmetry.space_group_name_H-M   'P 1'
#
loop_
_entity.id
_entity.type
_entity.pdbx_description
1 polymer ?
#
loop_
_entity_poly.entity_id
_entity_poly.type
_entity_poly.pdbx_seq_one_letter_code
_entity_poly.pdbx_strand_id
1 'polypeptide(L)'
;MAFVVGEYDYIEAKDSNGVLIRVYTPLGQKHFGQFALDVALKTWPFYTGYFKIGYPLPKPDLIAIADFAAGAMENWGLVTKRETALLVDPDNSSLQSKQRVAIVVGHELAHQWFGNIVTMEWWTHLWFVFLDKFVWF
;
A
#
# COMPACT_ATOMS: atom_id res chain seq x y z
N MET A 1 3.27 9.42 12.63
CA MET A 1 2.79 10.39 11.61
C MET A 1 3.85 10.46 10.51
N ALA A 2 3.45 10.39 9.24
CA ALA A 2 4.35 10.55 8.10
C ALA A 2 3.90 11.72 7.22
N PHE A 3 4.84 12.37 6.59
CA PHE A 3 4.59 13.37 5.55
C PHE A 3 5.71 13.30 4.51
N VAL A 4 5.39 13.66 3.27
CA VAL A 4 6.34 13.72 2.17
C VAL A 4 6.23 15.09 1.52
N VAL A 5 7.37 15.72 1.24
CA VAL A 5 7.46 17.02 0.57
C VAL A 5 8.20 16.82 -0.74
N GLY A 6 7.61 17.22 -1.84
CA GLY A 6 8.17 17.09 -3.18
C GLY A 6 7.13 17.31 -4.26
N GLU A 7 7.58 17.23 -5.50
CA GLU A 7 6.71 17.29 -6.67
C GLU A 7 6.42 15.87 -7.15
N TYR A 8 5.14 15.51 -7.21
CA TYR A 8 4.68 14.18 -7.60
C TYR A 8 3.51 14.29 -8.57
N ASP A 9 3.46 13.36 -9.51
CA ASP A 9 2.22 13.02 -10.20
C ASP A 9 1.42 12.04 -9.36
N TYR A 10 0.13 11.87 -9.69
CA TYR A 10 -0.67 10.82 -9.09
C TYR A 10 -1.75 10.29 -10.04
N ILE A 11 -2.21 9.10 -9.74
CA ILE A 11 -3.44 8.51 -10.27
C ILE A 11 -4.34 8.14 -9.11
N GLU A 12 -5.64 8.15 -9.33
CA GLU A 12 -6.61 7.83 -8.29
C GLU A 12 -7.86 7.16 -8.85
N ALA A 13 -8.49 6.34 -8.04
CA ALA A 13 -9.79 5.77 -8.32
C ALA A 13 -10.51 5.44 -7.02
N LYS A 14 -11.83 5.24 -7.10
CA LYS A 14 -12.64 4.75 -5.99
C LYS A 14 -12.78 3.24 -6.07
N ASP A 15 -12.69 2.57 -4.92
CA ASP A 15 -13.00 1.16 -4.80
C ASP A 15 -14.52 0.91 -4.88
N SER A 16 -14.94 -0.35 -4.78
CA SER A 16 -16.37 -0.75 -4.81
C SER A 16 -17.19 -0.17 -3.65
N ASN A 17 -16.57 0.27 -2.57
CA ASN A 17 -17.20 0.87 -1.40
C ASN A 17 -17.17 2.42 -1.43
N GLY A 18 -16.60 3.01 -2.50
CA GLY A 18 -16.49 4.45 -2.69
C GLY A 18 -15.29 5.09 -2.00
N VAL A 19 -14.37 4.31 -1.41
CA VAL A 19 -13.13 4.80 -0.81
C VAL A 19 -12.17 5.25 -1.89
N LEU A 20 -11.71 6.49 -1.82
CA LEU A 20 -10.74 7.05 -2.76
C LEU A 20 -9.35 6.51 -2.43
N ILE A 21 -8.70 5.86 -3.38
CA ILE A 21 -7.31 5.38 -3.27
C ILE A 21 -6.45 6.17 -4.25
N ARG A 22 -5.32 6.65 -3.80
CA ARG A 22 -4.39 7.42 -4.62
C ARG A 22 -3.00 6.81 -4.61
N VAL A 23 -2.36 6.78 -5.77
CA VAL A 23 -0.97 6.35 -5.93
C VAL A 23 -0.15 7.50 -6.48
N TYR A 24 0.79 7.99 -5.68
CA TYR A 24 1.74 9.04 -6.07
C TYR A 24 3.00 8.43 -6.66
N THR A 25 3.49 9.05 -7.73
CA THR A 25 4.67 8.63 -8.48
C THR A 25 5.58 9.82 -8.74
N PRO A 26 6.86 9.62 -9.08
CA PRO A 26 7.68 10.69 -9.63
C PRO A 26 7.02 11.33 -10.86
N LEU A 27 7.38 12.59 -11.14
CA LEU A 27 6.86 13.33 -12.29
C LEU A 27 7.05 12.56 -13.59
N GLY A 28 6.03 12.55 -14.44
CA GLY A 28 6.04 11.87 -15.74
C GLY A 28 5.85 10.34 -15.67
N GLN A 29 5.78 9.75 -14.48
CA GLN A 29 5.73 8.29 -14.28
C GLN A 29 4.37 7.75 -13.79
N LYS A 30 3.32 8.56 -13.83
CA LYS A 30 2.00 8.16 -13.29
C LYS A 30 1.46 6.84 -13.85
N HIS A 31 1.76 6.52 -15.12
CA HIS A 31 1.32 5.28 -15.76
C HIS A 31 1.95 4.03 -15.14
N PHE A 32 3.12 4.12 -14.51
CA PHE A 32 3.74 3.01 -13.79
C PHE A 32 3.04 2.68 -12.46
N GLY A 33 2.24 3.61 -11.92
CA GLY A 33 1.45 3.37 -10.72
C GLY A 33 0.18 2.55 -10.94
N GLN A 34 -0.24 2.34 -12.21
CA GLN A 34 -1.55 1.75 -12.53
C GLN A 34 -1.73 0.35 -11.94
N PHE A 35 -0.72 -0.52 -12.07
CA PHE A 35 -0.80 -1.87 -11.54
C PHE A 35 -1.01 -1.89 -10.01
N ALA A 36 -0.29 -1.03 -9.28
CA ALA A 36 -0.44 -0.91 -7.83
C ALA A 36 -1.83 -0.39 -7.44
N LEU A 37 -2.38 0.57 -8.20
CA LEU A 37 -3.73 1.06 -7.99
C LEU A 37 -4.78 -0.05 -8.21
N ASP A 38 -4.65 -0.84 -9.28
CA ASP A 38 -5.55 -1.95 -9.59
C ASP A 38 -5.52 -3.04 -8.48
N VAL A 39 -4.35 -3.34 -7.95
CA VAL A 39 -4.20 -4.24 -6.81
C VAL A 39 -4.88 -3.66 -5.59
N ALA A 40 -4.64 -2.39 -5.27
CA ALA A 40 -5.22 -1.73 -4.09
C ALA A 40 -6.75 -1.69 -4.17
N LEU A 41 -7.31 -1.37 -5.33
CA LEU A 41 -8.77 -1.33 -5.56
C LEU A 41 -9.48 -2.67 -5.34
N LYS A 42 -8.78 -3.79 -5.54
CA LYS A 42 -9.29 -5.14 -5.29
C LYS A 42 -9.07 -5.58 -3.85
N THR A 43 -7.91 -5.26 -3.30
CA THR A 43 -7.48 -5.71 -1.98
C THR A 43 -8.19 -4.95 -0.85
N TRP A 44 -8.42 -3.66 -1.03
CA TRP A 44 -9.04 -2.80 -0.01
C TRP A 44 -10.43 -3.23 0.41
N PRO A 45 -11.39 -3.45 -0.52
CA PRO A 45 -12.73 -3.94 -0.14
C PRO A 45 -12.70 -5.36 0.41
N PHE A 46 -11.75 -6.20 -0.03
CA PHE A 46 -11.54 -7.53 0.54
C PHE A 46 -11.19 -7.42 2.03
N TYR A 47 -10.24 -6.58 2.43
CA TYR A 47 -9.88 -6.41 3.85
C TYR A 47 -11.00 -5.78 4.67
N THR A 48 -11.69 -4.78 4.15
CA THR A 48 -12.85 -4.19 4.82
C THR A 48 -13.90 -5.27 5.12
N GLY A 49 -14.15 -6.16 4.17
CA GLY A 49 -15.07 -7.30 4.35
C GLY A 49 -14.53 -8.38 5.30
N TYR A 50 -13.24 -8.70 5.21
CA TYR A 50 -12.58 -9.72 6.01
C TYR A 50 -12.52 -9.33 7.49
N PHE A 51 -12.04 -8.13 7.79
CA PHE A 51 -11.92 -7.63 9.16
C PHE A 51 -13.25 -7.11 9.72
N LYS A 52 -14.25 -6.87 8.86
CA LYS A 52 -15.57 -6.30 9.23
C LYS A 52 -15.47 -4.95 9.97
N ILE A 53 -14.42 -4.22 9.75
CA ILE A 53 -14.16 -2.91 10.33
C ILE A 53 -13.88 -1.93 9.18
N GLY A 54 -14.66 -0.85 9.09
CA GLY A 54 -14.44 0.22 8.13
C GLY A 54 -13.15 0.99 8.43
N TYR A 55 -12.50 1.45 7.39
CA TYR A 55 -11.32 2.29 7.55
C TYR A 55 -11.70 3.69 8.08
N PRO A 56 -11.09 4.17 9.17
CA PRO A 56 -11.53 5.39 9.84
C PRO A 56 -11.04 6.68 9.18
N LEU A 57 -10.04 6.62 8.28
CA LEU A 57 -9.52 7.80 7.60
C LEU A 57 -10.21 7.98 6.23
N PRO A 58 -10.23 9.22 5.69
CA PRO A 58 -10.96 9.52 4.45
C PRO A 58 -10.40 8.82 3.21
N LYS A 59 -9.11 8.50 3.18
CA LYS A 59 -8.44 7.83 2.06
C LYS A 59 -7.11 7.19 2.47
N PRO A 60 -6.73 6.05 1.91
CA PRO A 60 -5.36 5.57 1.90
C PRO A 60 -4.62 6.13 0.68
N ASP A 61 -3.44 6.67 0.91
CA ASP A 61 -2.51 7.07 -0.14
C ASP A 61 -1.30 6.13 -0.15
N LEU A 62 -0.81 5.79 -1.35
CA LEU A 62 0.43 5.08 -1.56
C LEU A 62 1.38 6.01 -2.31
N ILE A 63 2.65 6.06 -1.92
CA ILE A 63 3.63 6.92 -2.56
C ILE A 63 4.95 6.21 -2.84
N ALA A 64 5.44 6.35 -4.08
CA ALA A 64 6.74 5.87 -4.51
C ALA A 64 7.84 6.88 -4.14
N ILE A 65 8.85 6.43 -3.39
CA ILE A 65 9.99 7.26 -2.96
C ILE A 65 11.27 6.67 -3.56
N ALA A 66 12.06 7.50 -4.24
CA ALA A 66 13.25 7.09 -4.98
C ALA A 66 14.30 6.41 -4.10
N ASP A 67 14.64 7.01 -2.98
CA ASP A 67 15.65 6.49 -2.04
C ASP A 67 15.02 6.16 -0.69
N PHE A 68 14.32 5.03 -0.64
CA PHE A 68 13.65 4.55 0.56
C PHE A 68 14.30 3.27 1.07
N ALA A 69 15.06 3.37 2.16
CA ALA A 69 15.90 2.27 2.67
C ALA A 69 15.07 1.03 3.08
N ALA A 70 13.92 1.22 3.71
CA ALA A 70 13.12 0.13 4.27
C ALA A 70 12.34 -0.71 3.24
N GLY A 71 12.23 -0.27 2.00
CA GLY A 71 11.39 -0.94 0.99
C GLY A 71 9.93 -0.51 1.04
N ALA A 72 9.25 -0.64 2.18
CA ALA A 72 7.91 -0.13 2.42
C ALA A 72 7.70 0.21 3.90
N MET A 73 6.67 1.01 4.20
CA MET A 73 6.25 1.34 5.56
C MET A 73 4.76 1.70 5.57
N GLU A 74 4.02 1.06 6.45
CA GLU A 74 2.58 1.10 6.59
C GLU A 74 2.03 2.34 7.30
N ASN A 75 2.66 3.50 7.19
CA ASN A 75 2.20 4.72 7.87
C ASN A 75 0.69 4.93 7.65
N TRP A 76 -0.02 5.20 8.73
CA TRP A 76 -1.47 5.29 8.70
C TRP A 76 -1.96 6.42 7.78
N GLY A 77 -2.64 6.06 6.72
CA GLY A 77 -3.15 6.96 5.69
C GLY A 77 -2.17 7.35 4.58
N LEU A 78 -0.85 7.13 4.76
CA LEU A 78 0.18 7.41 3.77
C LEU A 78 1.22 6.29 3.74
N VAL A 79 0.96 5.26 2.98
CA VAL A 79 1.87 4.13 2.82
C VAL A 79 3.04 4.54 1.93
N THR A 80 4.24 4.55 2.51
CA THR A 80 5.47 4.90 1.78
C THR A 80 6.15 3.65 1.23
N LYS A 81 6.62 3.70 -0.02
CA LYS A 81 7.23 2.54 -0.68
C LYS A 81 8.41 2.98 -1.53
N ARG A 82 9.40 2.09 -1.64
CA ARG A 82 10.42 2.23 -2.67
C ARG A 82 9.78 2.09 -4.05
N GLU A 83 10.27 2.83 -5.04
CA GLU A 83 9.77 2.78 -6.42
C GLU A 83 9.67 1.34 -6.94
N THR A 84 10.68 0.51 -6.74
CA THR A 84 10.71 -0.89 -7.18
C THR A 84 9.68 -1.80 -6.47
N ALA A 85 9.07 -1.33 -5.40
CA ALA A 85 8.02 -2.02 -4.65
C ALA A 85 6.60 -1.48 -4.91
N LEU A 86 6.47 -0.48 -5.79
CA LEU A 86 5.19 0.14 -6.13
C LEU A 86 4.98 0.29 -7.64
N LEU A 87 6.04 0.66 -8.39
CA LEU A 87 5.94 0.99 -9.80
C LEU A 87 6.18 -0.24 -10.69
N VAL A 88 5.38 -0.36 -11.73
CA VAL A 88 5.46 -1.42 -12.73
C VAL A 88 5.43 -0.78 -14.11
N ASP A 89 6.48 -0.99 -14.89
CA ASP A 89 6.48 -0.72 -16.31
C ASP A 89 5.64 -1.80 -17.01
N PRO A 90 4.53 -1.46 -17.66
CA PRO A 90 3.64 -2.46 -18.28
C PRO A 90 4.34 -3.29 -19.34
N ASP A 91 5.31 -2.70 -20.06
CA ASP A 91 5.98 -3.30 -21.22
C ASP A 91 7.26 -4.06 -20.83
N ASN A 92 7.99 -3.57 -19.82
CA ASN A 92 9.32 -4.07 -19.48
C ASN A 92 9.42 -4.80 -18.14
N SER A 93 8.47 -4.60 -17.21
CA SER A 93 8.54 -5.26 -15.91
C SER A 93 8.25 -6.76 -16.00
N SER A 94 9.12 -7.56 -15.38
CA SER A 94 8.96 -9.01 -15.30
C SER A 94 7.71 -9.41 -14.49
N LEU A 95 7.21 -10.63 -14.71
CA LEU A 95 6.12 -11.20 -13.89
C LEU A 95 6.49 -11.23 -12.41
N GLN A 96 7.76 -11.53 -12.09
CA GLN A 96 8.27 -11.52 -10.72
C GLN A 96 8.19 -10.13 -10.07
N SER A 97 8.50 -9.06 -10.83
CA SER A 97 8.35 -7.68 -10.35
C SER A 97 6.88 -7.35 -10.09
N LYS A 98 5.99 -7.73 -11.00
CA LYS A 98 4.53 -7.55 -10.83
C LYS A 98 4.03 -8.30 -9.58
N GLN A 99 4.45 -9.57 -9.42
CA GLN A 99 4.11 -10.37 -8.24
C GLN A 99 4.60 -9.71 -6.94
N ARG A 100 5.85 -9.22 -6.92
CA ARG A 100 6.41 -8.52 -5.76
C ARG A 100 5.60 -7.27 -5.41
N VAL A 101 5.24 -6.45 -6.39
CA VAL A 101 4.43 -5.25 -6.16
C VAL A 101 3.06 -5.63 -5.60
N ALA A 102 2.40 -6.65 -6.15
CA ALA A 102 1.10 -7.12 -5.66
C ALA A 102 1.19 -7.57 -4.18
N ILE A 103 2.20 -8.40 -3.84
CA ILE A 103 2.42 -8.87 -2.47
C ILE A 103 2.67 -7.70 -1.53
N VAL A 104 3.60 -6.80 -1.87
CA VAL A 104 3.95 -5.69 -0.98
C VAL A 104 2.79 -4.69 -0.84
N VAL A 105 2.04 -4.39 -1.91
CA VAL A 105 0.86 -3.53 -1.81
C VAL A 105 -0.18 -4.17 -0.88
N GLY A 106 -0.50 -5.43 -1.07
CA GLY A 106 -1.44 -6.14 -0.23
C GLY A 106 -1.01 -6.16 1.24
N HIS A 107 0.26 -6.45 1.52
CA HIS A 107 0.84 -6.48 2.85
C HIS A 107 0.66 -5.13 3.59
N GLU A 108 1.09 -4.03 2.98
CA GLU A 108 0.98 -2.71 3.62
C GLU A 108 -0.48 -2.25 3.81
N LEU A 109 -1.39 -2.69 2.94
CA LEU A 109 -2.81 -2.40 3.10
C LEU A 109 -3.42 -3.21 4.24
N ALA A 110 -3.00 -4.47 4.47
CA ALA A 110 -3.42 -5.27 5.61
C ALA A 110 -3.03 -4.61 6.94
N HIS A 111 -1.85 -4.01 6.98
CA HIS A 111 -1.37 -3.28 8.15
C HIS A 111 -2.26 -2.11 8.56
N GLN A 112 -3.10 -1.56 7.69
CA GLN A 112 -4.03 -0.50 8.07
C GLN A 112 -5.03 -1.00 9.14
N TRP A 113 -5.35 -2.28 9.15
CA TRP A 113 -6.13 -2.93 10.21
C TRP A 113 -5.22 -3.58 11.25
N PHE A 114 -4.28 -4.42 10.81
CA PHE A 114 -3.45 -5.24 11.70
C PHE A 114 -2.04 -4.65 11.82
N GLY A 115 -1.86 -3.78 12.76
CA GLY A 115 -0.68 -2.96 12.98
C GLY A 115 -1.03 -1.51 13.30
N ASN A 116 -2.08 -0.98 12.66
CA ASN A 116 -2.55 0.39 12.86
C ASN A 116 -3.82 0.45 13.72
N ILE A 117 -4.99 -0.03 13.24
CA ILE A 117 -6.23 -0.03 14.05
C ILE A 117 -6.05 -0.91 15.28
N VAL A 118 -5.50 -2.11 15.10
CA VAL A 118 -5.12 -2.99 16.20
C VAL A 118 -3.60 -2.99 16.29
N THR A 119 -3.07 -2.41 17.34
CA THR A 119 -1.62 -2.27 17.59
C THR A 119 -1.23 -3.09 18.81
N MET A 120 -0.05 -3.67 18.80
CA MET A 120 0.52 -4.36 19.97
C MET A 120 0.69 -3.39 21.16
N GLU A 121 0.47 -3.88 22.36
CA GLU A 121 0.67 -3.09 23.58
C GLU A 121 2.15 -2.75 23.80
N TRP A 122 3.04 -3.68 23.46
CA TRP A 122 4.49 -3.51 23.65
C TRP A 122 5.31 -4.35 22.67
N TRP A 123 6.56 -4.02 22.49
CA TRP A 123 7.50 -4.66 21.56
C TRP A 123 7.71 -6.18 21.78
N THR A 124 7.39 -6.71 22.95
CA THR A 124 7.41 -8.15 23.21
C THR A 124 6.41 -8.93 22.34
N HIS A 125 5.41 -8.24 21.80
CA HIS A 125 4.37 -8.80 20.92
C HIS A 125 4.56 -8.42 19.45
N LEU A 126 5.78 -8.06 19.05
CA LEU A 126 6.11 -7.67 17.67
C LEU A 126 5.74 -8.75 16.63
N TRP A 127 5.78 -10.04 17.03
CA TRP A 127 5.35 -11.17 16.21
C TRP A 127 3.93 -11.01 15.69
N PHE A 128 3.07 -10.36 16.43
CA PHE A 128 1.69 -10.07 16.06
C PHE A 128 1.59 -9.26 14.75
N VAL A 129 2.48 -8.29 14.54
CA VAL A 129 2.51 -7.47 13.33
C VAL A 129 3.09 -8.22 12.13
N PHE A 130 3.91 -9.27 12.38
CA PHE A 130 4.49 -10.08 11.31
C PHE A 130 3.63 -11.28 10.87
N LEU A 131 2.54 -11.59 11.59
CA LEU A 131 1.65 -12.70 11.25
C LEU A 131 0.89 -12.49 9.93
N ASP A 132 0.74 -11.28 9.49
CA ASP A 132 0.11 -10.96 8.21
C ASP A 132 0.85 -11.56 7.00
N LYS A 133 2.15 -11.85 7.13
CA LYS A 133 2.93 -12.59 6.12
C LYS A 133 2.40 -14.00 5.86
N PHE A 134 1.65 -14.58 6.79
CA PHE A 134 1.10 -15.93 6.69
C PHE A 134 -0.36 -15.97 6.21
N VAL A 135 -1.02 -14.83 6.06
CA VAL A 135 -2.42 -14.76 5.61
C VAL A 135 -2.54 -14.82 4.07
N TRP A 136 -1.43 -14.96 3.34
CA TRP A 136 -1.35 -14.83 1.87
C TRP A 136 -1.12 -16.14 1.12
N PHE A 137 -1.32 -17.30 1.74
CA PHE A 137 -1.22 -18.60 1.06
C PHE A 137 -2.48 -19.43 1.20
#